data_81c8fcceda5a645be108674a4ebef26a
#
_entry.id   81c8fcceda5a645be108674a4ebef26a
#
_cell.length_a   1.000
_cell.length_b   1.000
_cell.length_c   1.000
_cell.angle_alpha   90.00
_cell.angle_beta   90.00
_cell.angle_gamma   90.00
#
_symmetry.space_group_name_H-M   'P 1'
#
loop_
_entity.id
_entity.type
_entity.pdbx_description
1 polymer ?
#
loop_
_entity_poly.entity_id
_entity_poly.type
_entity_poly.pdbx_seq_one_letter_code
_entity_poly.pdbx_strand_id
1 'polypeptide(L)'
;MTVIERDGLGDDLPPDYFTHVQPGGFYGWPWAYFGPHPEPRHNGQHPELVQKTITPDVALPAHNSPLDFAFYTGTQFPAEYRGGAFITLHGTWNRSQRAGYKVVYVPFQNGRPSGQPRDFLTGWMIAPANRDVWGRPVGVIMLPDGSLLVSDDGGKKIWRVSYGGRRAT
;
A
#
# COMPACT_ATOMS: atom_id res chain seq x y z
N MET A 1 3.76 -8.53 2.99
CA MET A 1 4.66 -7.95 1.99
C MET A 1 3.87 -6.96 1.14
N THR A 2 4.44 -5.79 0.84
CA THR A 2 3.98 -4.86 -0.20
C THR A 2 4.68 -5.17 -1.51
N VAL A 3 4.00 -5.00 -2.63
CA VAL A 3 4.56 -5.20 -3.97
C VAL A 3 4.15 -4.06 -4.88
N ILE A 4 5.14 -3.47 -5.53
CA ILE A 4 4.97 -2.54 -6.65
C ILE A 4 4.95 -3.37 -7.91
N GLU A 5 3.85 -3.32 -8.63
CA GLU A 5 3.73 -4.01 -9.91
C GLU A 5 4.39 -3.23 -11.05
N ARG A 6 4.54 -3.88 -12.17
CA ARG A 6 5.20 -3.30 -13.34
C ARG A 6 4.38 -2.18 -14.00
N ASP A 7 5.05 -1.31 -14.72
CA ASP A 7 4.45 -0.23 -15.52
C ASP A 7 4.03 -0.69 -16.92
N GLY A 8 3.29 0.19 -17.62
CA GLY A 8 3.06 0.07 -19.06
C GLY A 8 1.76 -0.64 -19.45
N LEU A 9 0.77 -0.73 -18.55
CA LEU A 9 -0.60 -1.17 -18.85
C LEU A 9 -1.64 -0.06 -18.64
N GLY A 10 -1.20 1.19 -18.73
CA GLY A 10 -2.07 2.34 -18.50
C GLY A 10 -2.13 2.77 -17.03
N ASP A 11 -3.07 3.66 -16.70
CA ASP A 11 -3.16 4.27 -15.37
C ASP A 11 -3.63 3.31 -14.28
N ASP A 12 -4.47 2.33 -14.62
CA ASP A 12 -5.20 1.55 -13.62
C ASP A 12 -4.73 0.09 -13.52
N LEU A 13 -3.73 -0.31 -14.34
CA LEU A 13 -3.19 -1.67 -14.36
C LEU A 13 -1.65 -1.70 -14.40
N PRO A 14 -1.05 -2.76 -13.84
CA PRO A 14 -1.61 -3.68 -12.84
C PRO A 14 -1.78 -2.99 -11.49
N PRO A 15 -2.70 -3.43 -10.62
CA PRO A 15 -2.77 -2.91 -9.27
C PRO A 15 -1.53 -3.31 -8.48
N ASP A 16 -0.97 -2.37 -7.70
CA ASP A 16 -0.04 -2.72 -6.63
C ASP A 16 -0.77 -3.57 -5.58
N TYR A 17 -0.05 -4.23 -4.67
CA TYR A 17 -0.74 -5.06 -3.70
C TYR A 17 -0.02 -5.24 -2.36
N PHE A 18 -0.80 -5.67 -1.38
CA PHE A 18 -0.33 -6.15 -0.08
C PHE A 18 -0.82 -7.59 0.12
N THR A 19 0.08 -8.50 0.50
CA THR A 19 -0.23 -9.92 0.63
C THR A 19 0.63 -10.64 1.66
N HIS A 20 0.14 -11.74 2.20
CA HIS A 20 0.98 -12.69 2.91
C HIS A 20 1.65 -13.63 1.92
N VAL A 21 2.95 -13.86 2.11
CA VAL A 21 3.73 -14.72 1.24
C VAL A 21 3.59 -16.17 1.69
N GLN A 22 3.23 -17.05 0.76
CA GLN A 22 3.11 -18.49 0.99
C GLN A 22 4.40 -19.21 0.55
N PRO A 23 4.92 -20.16 1.31
CA PRO A 23 6.06 -20.96 0.89
C PRO A 23 5.79 -21.62 -0.48
N GLY A 24 6.72 -21.44 -1.43
CA GLY A 24 6.56 -21.99 -2.79
C GLY A 24 5.47 -21.31 -3.63
N GLY A 25 4.84 -20.24 -3.14
CA GLY A 25 3.80 -19.50 -3.85
C GLY A 25 4.35 -18.76 -5.08
N PHE A 26 3.59 -18.77 -6.17
CA PHE A 26 3.89 -18.03 -7.38
C PHE A 26 2.90 -16.89 -7.56
N TYR A 27 3.41 -15.65 -7.68
CA TYR A 27 2.61 -14.43 -7.74
C TYR A 27 2.58 -13.77 -9.11
N GLY A 28 3.06 -14.49 -10.16
CA GLY A 28 2.77 -14.20 -11.56
C GLY A 28 3.96 -13.75 -12.41
N TRP A 29 4.81 -12.86 -11.92
CA TRP A 29 5.89 -12.33 -12.74
C TRP A 29 6.85 -13.42 -13.26
N PRO A 30 7.22 -13.43 -14.57
CA PRO A 30 6.85 -12.45 -15.60
C PRO A 30 5.63 -12.83 -16.46
N TRP A 31 4.91 -13.92 -16.14
CA TRP A 31 3.89 -14.51 -17.01
C TRP A 31 2.46 -14.03 -16.73
N ALA A 32 2.24 -13.52 -15.53
CA ALA A 32 0.95 -13.00 -15.09
C ALA A 32 1.12 -11.83 -14.11
N TYR A 33 0.04 -11.13 -13.81
CA TYR A 33 -0.02 -10.08 -12.79
C TYR A 33 -1.32 -10.21 -11.99
N PHE A 34 -1.29 -9.88 -10.73
CA PHE A 34 -2.42 -9.83 -9.79
C PHE A 34 -3.40 -11.01 -9.93
N GLY A 35 -2.89 -12.24 -9.78
CA GLY A 35 -3.64 -13.47 -10.03
C GLY A 35 -3.46 -13.96 -11.46
N PRO A 36 -4.37 -14.79 -11.98
CA PRO A 36 -4.20 -15.44 -13.27
C PRO A 36 -4.51 -14.52 -14.47
N HIS A 37 -4.07 -13.26 -14.44
CA HIS A 37 -4.18 -12.34 -15.55
C HIS A 37 -2.92 -12.44 -16.42
N PRO A 38 -2.99 -12.93 -17.67
CA PRO A 38 -1.83 -13.09 -18.53
C PRO A 38 -1.12 -11.76 -18.76
N GLU A 39 0.22 -11.78 -18.67
CA GLU A 39 1.04 -10.63 -19.05
C GLU A 39 1.02 -10.44 -20.58
N PRO A 40 0.53 -9.31 -21.12
CA PRO A 40 0.36 -9.13 -22.56
C PRO A 40 1.63 -9.28 -23.38
N ARG A 41 2.81 -8.95 -22.82
CA ARG A 41 4.11 -9.11 -23.50
C ARG A 41 4.51 -10.57 -23.67
N HIS A 42 3.89 -11.47 -22.90
CA HIS A 42 4.15 -12.92 -22.89
C HIS A 42 2.89 -13.74 -23.14
N ASN A 43 1.91 -13.13 -23.83
CA ASN A 43 0.62 -13.77 -24.07
C ASN A 43 0.77 -15.15 -24.71
N GLY A 44 0.07 -16.13 -24.14
CA GLY A 44 0.12 -17.54 -24.58
C GLY A 44 1.33 -18.33 -24.09
N GLN A 45 2.30 -17.70 -23.43
CA GLN A 45 3.45 -18.40 -22.85
C GLN A 45 3.11 -18.88 -21.43
N HIS A 46 3.59 -20.07 -21.07
CA HIS A 46 3.47 -20.65 -19.74
C HIS A 46 2.05 -20.61 -19.15
N PRO A 47 1.00 -21.06 -19.87
CA PRO A 47 -0.38 -21.00 -19.39
C PRO A 47 -0.57 -21.76 -18.06
N GLU A 48 0.22 -22.81 -17.82
CA GLU A 48 0.22 -23.57 -16.56
C GLU A 48 0.71 -22.73 -15.37
N LEU A 49 1.64 -21.79 -15.57
CA LEU A 49 2.09 -20.85 -14.53
C LEU A 49 1.08 -19.74 -14.33
N VAL A 50 0.51 -19.21 -15.41
CA VAL A 50 -0.58 -18.22 -15.32
C VAL A 50 -1.71 -18.75 -14.45
N GLN A 51 -2.18 -19.97 -14.68
CA GLN A 51 -3.25 -20.59 -13.90
C GLN A 51 -2.89 -20.84 -12.43
N LYS A 52 -1.61 -21.02 -12.13
CA LYS A 52 -1.11 -21.23 -10.76
C LYS A 52 -0.87 -19.92 -9.98
N THR A 53 -1.00 -18.78 -10.66
CA THR A 53 -0.72 -17.48 -10.02
C THR A 53 -1.68 -17.22 -8.88
N ILE A 54 -1.12 -16.99 -7.71
CA ILE A 54 -1.88 -16.67 -6.50
C ILE A 54 -2.39 -15.22 -6.61
N THR A 55 -3.68 -15.04 -6.39
CA THR A 55 -4.26 -13.69 -6.27
C THR A 55 -3.85 -13.10 -4.91
N PRO A 56 -3.23 -11.92 -4.87
CA PRO A 56 -2.87 -11.25 -3.62
C PRO A 56 -4.08 -10.91 -2.73
N ASP A 57 -3.84 -10.79 -1.42
CA ASP A 57 -4.92 -10.56 -0.45
C ASP A 57 -5.60 -9.20 -0.60
N VAL A 58 -4.86 -8.15 -0.92
CA VAL A 58 -5.37 -6.76 -0.97
C VAL A 58 -4.82 -6.05 -2.20
N ALA A 59 -5.72 -5.64 -3.08
CA ALA A 59 -5.38 -4.73 -4.17
C ALA A 59 -5.15 -3.31 -3.64
N LEU A 60 -4.10 -2.67 -4.10
CA LEU A 60 -3.85 -1.24 -3.95
C LEU A 60 -3.96 -0.60 -5.34
N PRO A 61 -4.34 0.67 -5.45
CA PRO A 61 -4.43 1.30 -6.77
C PRO A 61 -3.08 1.22 -7.51
N ALA A 62 -3.12 1.03 -8.81
CA ALA A 62 -1.93 0.90 -9.64
C ALA A 62 -0.98 2.08 -9.50
N HIS A 63 0.32 1.79 -9.51
CA HIS A 63 1.41 2.78 -9.49
C HIS A 63 1.49 3.63 -8.21
N ASN A 64 0.83 3.24 -7.12
CA ASN A 64 0.92 4.00 -5.87
C ASN A 64 2.21 3.75 -5.08
N SER A 65 2.99 2.77 -5.49
CA SER A 65 4.30 2.43 -4.90
C SER A 65 4.21 2.21 -3.39
N PRO A 66 3.59 1.11 -2.92
CA PRO A 66 3.57 0.76 -1.50
C PRO A 66 4.96 0.31 -1.06
N LEU A 67 5.67 1.15 -0.29
CA LEU A 67 7.08 0.90 0.05
C LEU A 67 7.26 0.16 1.37
N ASP A 68 6.41 0.43 2.36
CA ASP A 68 6.57 -0.15 3.69
C ASP A 68 5.22 -0.36 4.38
N PHE A 69 5.21 -1.17 5.42
CA PHE A 69 4.03 -1.38 6.26
C PHE A 69 4.41 -1.71 7.71
N ALA A 70 3.52 -1.37 8.64
CA ALA A 70 3.62 -1.72 10.04
C ALA A 70 2.29 -2.26 10.56
N PHE A 71 2.30 -3.41 11.22
CA PHE A 71 1.14 -3.86 11.99
C PHE A 71 1.00 -3.04 13.26
N TYR A 72 -0.23 -2.63 13.56
CA TYR A 72 -0.52 -1.81 14.73
C TYR A 72 -0.95 -2.66 15.92
N THR A 73 -0.06 -2.83 16.87
CA THR A 73 -0.31 -3.53 18.14
C THR A 73 -0.49 -2.57 19.33
N GLY A 74 -0.40 -1.26 19.07
CA GLY A 74 -0.53 -0.23 20.09
C GLY A 74 -1.98 0.01 20.54
N THR A 75 -2.11 0.80 21.59
CA THR A 75 -3.42 1.17 22.18
C THR A 75 -3.71 2.66 22.11
N GLN A 76 -2.80 3.47 21.56
CA GLN A 76 -2.95 4.92 21.50
C GLN A 76 -4.06 5.35 20.53
N PHE A 77 -4.09 4.75 19.34
CA PHE A 77 -5.18 5.00 18.38
C PHE A 77 -6.47 4.26 18.78
N PRO A 78 -7.63 4.72 18.25
CA PRO A 78 -8.91 4.05 18.46
C PRO A 78 -8.88 2.55 18.17
N ALA A 79 -9.78 1.80 18.81
CA ALA A 79 -9.81 0.33 18.75
C ALA A 79 -9.92 -0.22 17.32
N GLU A 80 -10.53 0.54 16.41
CA GLU A 80 -10.68 0.16 15.00
C GLU A 80 -9.36 0.02 14.23
N TYR A 81 -8.26 0.60 14.76
CA TYR A 81 -6.92 0.48 14.16
C TYR A 81 -6.09 -0.67 14.74
N ARG A 82 -6.59 -1.36 15.77
CA ARG A 82 -5.81 -2.42 16.43
C ARG A 82 -5.80 -3.68 15.60
N GLY A 83 -4.61 -4.27 15.47
CA GLY A 83 -4.40 -5.53 14.75
C GLY A 83 -4.35 -5.42 13.23
N GLY A 84 -4.61 -4.24 12.66
CA GLY A 84 -4.47 -4.00 11.23
C GLY A 84 -3.08 -3.49 10.83
N ALA A 85 -2.92 -3.12 9.58
CA ALA A 85 -1.66 -2.66 9.00
C ALA A 85 -1.76 -1.25 8.44
N PHE A 86 -0.79 -0.40 8.76
CA PHE A 86 -0.56 0.88 8.08
C PHE A 86 0.42 0.66 6.93
N ILE A 87 0.10 1.16 5.74
CA ILE A 87 0.90 1.00 4.52
C ILE A 87 1.20 2.39 3.95
N THR A 88 2.47 2.66 3.67
CA THR A 88 2.89 3.89 2.99
C THR A 88 2.73 3.74 1.49
N LEU A 89 2.07 4.70 0.86
CA LEU A 89 1.95 4.83 -0.59
C LEU A 89 2.78 6.03 -1.03
N HIS A 90 3.96 5.77 -1.61
CA HIS A 90 4.92 6.79 -2.01
C HIS A 90 4.38 7.73 -3.09
N GLY A 91 3.45 7.24 -3.89
CA GLY A 91 2.74 8.01 -4.90
C GLY A 91 3.28 7.83 -6.31
N THR A 92 2.43 8.16 -7.26
CA THR A 92 2.63 7.90 -8.70
C THR A 92 3.51 8.96 -9.36
N TRP A 93 4.28 8.56 -10.36
CA TRP A 93 4.96 9.48 -11.27
C TRP A 93 4.49 9.31 -12.72
N ASN A 94 3.92 8.16 -13.06
CA ASN A 94 3.60 7.66 -14.40
C ASN A 94 2.09 7.54 -14.69
N ARG A 95 1.24 8.13 -13.85
CA ARG A 95 -0.20 8.25 -14.12
C ARG A 95 -0.53 9.61 -14.75
N SER A 96 -1.62 9.66 -15.52
CA SER A 96 -2.17 10.92 -16.06
C SER A 96 -2.58 11.87 -14.92
N GLN A 97 -3.09 11.30 -13.82
CA GLN A 97 -3.37 12.02 -12.57
C GLN A 97 -2.63 11.39 -11.40
N ARG A 98 -2.10 12.22 -10.52
CA ARG A 98 -1.41 11.79 -9.31
C ARG A 98 -2.33 11.01 -8.38
N ALA A 99 -1.79 9.96 -7.78
CA ALA A 99 -2.48 9.14 -6.77
C ALA A 99 -1.46 8.61 -5.76
N GLY A 100 -1.93 8.14 -4.60
CA GLY A 100 -1.06 7.75 -3.49
C GLY A 100 -0.68 8.96 -2.65
N TYR A 101 0.59 9.12 -2.30
CA TYR A 101 1.12 10.18 -1.44
C TYR A 101 0.39 10.23 -0.09
N LYS A 102 0.24 9.08 0.54
CA LYS A 102 -0.53 8.92 1.78
C LYS A 102 -0.14 7.65 2.53
N VAL A 103 -0.60 7.54 3.75
CA VAL A 103 -0.63 6.28 4.48
C VAL A 103 -2.06 5.78 4.49
N VAL A 104 -2.26 4.52 4.14
CA VAL A 104 -3.54 3.83 4.24
C VAL A 104 -3.53 2.83 5.39
N TYR A 105 -4.70 2.51 5.90
CA TYR A 105 -4.91 1.48 6.89
C TYR A 105 -5.70 0.32 6.27
N VAL A 106 -5.21 -0.89 6.46
CA VAL A 106 -5.90 -2.14 6.09
C VAL A 106 -6.36 -2.83 7.36
N PRO A 107 -7.69 -3.00 7.55
CA PRO A 107 -8.21 -3.73 8.70
C PRO A 107 -7.92 -5.22 8.60
N PHE A 108 -7.73 -5.87 9.75
CA PHE A 108 -7.51 -7.31 9.85
C PHE A 108 -8.49 -7.94 10.82
N GLN A 109 -8.91 -9.15 10.51
CA GLN A 109 -9.70 -10.01 11.39
C GLN A 109 -9.17 -11.44 11.29
N ASN A 110 -8.96 -12.08 12.43
CA ASN A 110 -8.42 -13.46 12.50
C ASN A 110 -7.11 -13.65 11.71
N GLY A 111 -6.22 -12.64 11.76
CA GLY A 111 -4.92 -12.68 11.08
C GLY A 111 -4.97 -12.48 9.55
N ARG A 112 -6.11 -12.09 9.00
CA ARG A 112 -6.30 -11.84 7.57
C ARG A 112 -6.85 -10.44 7.31
N PRO A 113 -6.51 -9.80 6.17
CA PRO A 113 -7.19 -8.59 5.74
C PRO A 113 -8.71 -8.79 5.68
N SER A 114 -9.49 -7.84 6.20
CA SER A 114 -10.93 -7.98 6.37
C SER A 114 -11.74 -6.84 5.76
N GLY A 115 -11.13 -6.01 4.94
CA GLY A 115 -11.82 -4.90 4.28
C GLY A 115 -10.91 -4.15 3.32
N GLN A 116 -11.49 -3.14 2.69
CA GLN A 116 -10.75 -2.28 1.76
C GLN A 116 -9.79 -1.34 2.51
N PRO A 117 -8.65 -0.99 1.90
CA PRO A 117 -7.76 0.05 2.42
C PRO A 117 -8.52 1.37 2.64
N ARG A 118 -8.29 2.01 3.79
CA ARG A 118 -8.89 3.30 4.14
C ARG A 118 -7.80 4.35 4.30
N ASP A 119 -8.04 5.57 3.86
CA ASP A 119 -7.12 6.68 4.07
C ASP A 119 -6.92 6.92 5.57
N PHE A 120 -5.66 7.03 5.98
CA PHE A 120 -5.30 7.30 7.38
C PHE A 120 -4.56 8.63 7.53
N LEU A 121 -3.47 8.82 6.81
CA LEU A 121 -2.69 10.07 6.84
C LEU A 121 -2.53 10.59 5.41
N THR A 122 -3.06 11.77 5.15
CA THR A 122 -3.09 12.43 3.85
C THR A 122 -2.53 13.85 3.94
N GLY A 123 -2.43 14.54 2.80
CA GLY A 123 -2.04 15.96 2.75
C GLY A 123 -0.73 16.22 2.04
N TRP A 124 -0.04 15.20 1.57
CA TRP A 124 1.17 15.37 0.76
C TRP A 124 0.90 15.68 -0.71
N MET A 125 -0.24 15.26 -1.24
CA MET A 125 -0.67 15.57 -2.61
C MET A 125 -1.40 16.91 -2.63
N ILE A 126 -0.97 17.83 -3.51
CA ILE A 126 -1.60 19.14 -3.68
C ILE A 126 -2.94 18.98 -4.40
N ALA A 127 -2.92 18.35 -5.57
CA ALA A 127 -4.08 18.00 -6.37
C ALA A 127 -3.72 16.90 -7.38
N PRO A 128 -4.69 16.08 -7.84
CA PRO A 128 -4.42 15.00 -8.79
C PRO A 128 -3.79 15.46 -10.10
N ALA A 129 -4.14 16.64 -10.59
CA ALA A 129 -3.61 17.23 -11.83
C ALA A 129 -2.26 17.94 -11.62
N ASN A 130 -1.83 18.19 -10.37
CA ASN A 130 -0.58 18.88 -10.08
C ASN A 130 0.56 17.86 -10.01
N ARG A 131 1.68 18.16 -10.67
CA ARG A 131 2.89 17.34 -10.61
C ARG A 131 3.68 17.55 -9.31
N ASP A 132 3.57 18.71 -8.68
CA ASP A 132 4.21 19.01 -7.42
C ASP A 132 3.44 18.40 -6.25
N VAL A 133 4.17 17.93 -5.25
CA VAL A 133 3.65 17.34 -4.02
C VAL A 133 4.43 17.89 -2.82
N TRP A 134 3.80 17.92 -1.65
CA TRP A 134 4.43 18.38 -0.42
C TRP A 134 5.44 17.39 0.16
N GLY A 135 5.31 16.12 -0.19
CA GLY A 135 6.16 15.06 0.31
C GLY A 135 5.75 13.69 -0.24
N ARG A 136 6.52 12.68 0.12
CA ARG A 136 6.35 11.30 -0.33
C ARG A 136 6.65 10.33 0.82
N PRO A 137 5.64 9.70 1.43
CA PRO A 137 5.86 8.79 2.55
C PRO A 137 6.58 7.51 2.09
N VAL A 138 7.57 7.07 2.86
CA VAL A 138 8.42 5.90 2.55
C VAL A 138 8.27 4.81 3.59
N GLY A 139 8.79 5.02 4.80
CA GLY A 139 8.77 4.05 5.89
C GLY A 139 7.72 4.38 6.94
N VAL A 140 7.20 3.36 7.62
CA VAL A 140 6.31 3.52 8.76
C VAL A 140 6.69 2.56 9.87
N ILE A 141 6.83 3.08 11.10
CA ILE A 141 7.06 2.25 12.29
C ILE A 141 6.14 2.69 13.42
N MET A 142 5.79 1.75 14.29
CA MET A 142 5.11 2.02 15.55
C MET A 142 6.14 2.22 16.65
N LEU A 143 5.97 3.30 17.43
CA LEU A 143 6.76 3.56 18.63
C LEU A 143 6.19 2.84 19.86
N PRO A 144 6.99 2.66 20.94
CA PRO A 144 6.52 2.00 22.16
C PRO A 144 5.29 2.64 22.81
N ASP A 145 5.07 3.94 22.61
CA ASP A 145 3.90 4.67 23.11
C ASP A 145 2.64 4.52 22.23
N GLY A 146 2.75 3.75 21.13
CA GLY A 146 1.66 3.53 20.18
C GLY A 146 1.50 4.63 19.13
N SER A 147 2.34 5.69 19.13
CA SER A 147 2.40 6.63 18.00
C SER A 147 3.12 6.02 16.80
N LEU A 148 2.96 6.60 15.61
CA LEU A 148 3.69 6.20 14.40
C LEU A 148 4.75 7.23 14.05
N LEU A 149 5.88 6.76 13.50
CA LEU A 149 6.78 7.60 12.71
C LEU A 149 6.62 7.23 11.24
N VAL A 150 6.52 8.25 10.40
CA VAL A 150 6.47 8.12 8.94
C VAL A 150 7.61 8.93 8.34
N SER A 151 8.51 8.29 7.62
CA SER A 151 9.56 8.98 6.87
C SER A 151 9.02 9.49 5.54
N ASP A 152 9.53 10.64 5.11
CA ASP A 152 9.10 11.39 3.93
C ASP A 152 10.35 11.88 3.21
N ASP A 153 10.73 11.24 2.10
CA ASP A 153 11.93 11.59 1.34
C ASP A 153 11.71 12.84 0.47
N GLY A 154 10.50 13.02 -0.06
CA GLY A 154 10.15 14.21 -0.84
C GLY A 154 10.17 15.49 0.00
N GLY A 155 9.59 15.43 1.20
CA GLY A 155 9.58 16.53 2.16
C GLY A 155 10.83 16.64 3.03
N LYS A 156 11.74 15.64 2.99
CA LYS A 156 12.93 15.54 3.85
C LYS A 156 12.58 15.64 5.34
N LYS A 157 11.57 14.89 5.79
CA LYS A 157 11.02 14.96 7.14
C LYS A 157 10.75 13.56 7.70
N ILE A 158 10.62 13.51 9.02
CA ILE A 158 10.04 12.39 9.74
C ILE A 158 8.83 12.93 10.50
N TRP A 159 7.67 12.41 10.20
CA TRP A 159 6.41 12.78 10.81
C TRP A 159 6.10 11.87 11.99
N ARG A 160 5.78 12.45 13.14
CA ARG A 160 5.21 11.69 14.25
C ARG A 160 3.70 11.88 14.26
N VAL A 161 2.97 10.77 14.20
CA VAL A 161 1.52 10.75 14.24
C VAL A 161 1.08 10.18 15.58
N SER A 162 0.35 10.96 16.35
CA SER A 162 -0.20 10.57 17.65
C SER A 162 -1.68 10.89 17.72
N TYR A 163 -2.43 10.08 18.46
CA TYR A 163 -3.84 10.35 18.72
C TYR A 163 -3.97 11.24 19.96
N GLY A 164 -4.36 12.49 19.74
CA GLY A 164 -4.76 13.42 20.81
C GLY A 164 -6.26 13.38 20.95
N GLY A 165 -6.81 12.44 21.71
CA GLY A 165 -8.23 12.47 22.08
C GLY A 165 -8.56 13.83 22.74
N ARG A 166 -9.75 14.41 22.46
CA ARG A 166 -10.25 15.55 23.22
C ARG A 166 -10.17 15.17 24.70
N ARG A 167 -9.33 15.85 25.46
CA ARG A 167 -9.49 15.83 26.92
C ARG A 167 -10.90 16.36 27.16
N ALA A 168 -11.78 15.54 27.72
CA ALA A 168 -13.01 16.03 28.27
C ALA A 168 -12.61 17.10 29.32
N THR A 169 -12.92 18.35 29.04
CA THR A 169 -12.83 19.47 29.99
C THR A 169 -13.99 19.37 30.94
#